data_6806db2705041d08bc9728eb76218b1e
#
_entry.id   6806db2705041d08bc9728eb76218b1e
#
_cell.length_a   1.000
_cell.length_b   1.000
_cell.length_c   1.000
_cell.angle_alpha   90.00
_cell.angle_beta   90.00
_cell.angle_gamma   90.00
#
_symmetry.space_group_name_H-M   'P 1'
#
loop_
_entity.id
_entity.type
_entity.pdbx_description
1 polymer ?
#
loop_
_entity_poly.entity_id
_entity_poly.type
_entity_poly.pdbx_seq_one_letter_code
_entity_poly.pdbx_strand_id
1 'polypeptide(L)'
;RREIKQQTTNIPYIIIDNFPDLGLIVSLRFLEWVFENPEGIVSLPTGKTPEYFIKWTHYLLNHWNDSRVESIRKDHGLTSKIKPDLSRLTFVQIDEFYPLDSTQHNSFSNYVTKYYLDGFNIPRDNALLINANEIELYENENWSDIFPNGVIDLRLRYNEPSGQLEKKQQESIYLIDQWCNDYEKKIRNLGGIGFFLGGIGPDGHIAFNVRGSDHNSTTRLMK
;
A
#
# COMPACT_ATOMS: atom_id res chain seq x y z
N ARG A 1 -1.49 -35.44 0.19
CA ARG A 1 -1.65 -34.45 1.29
C ARG A 1 -0.29 -34.36 1.99
N ARG A 2 0.42 -33.23 1.88
CA ARG A 2 1.59 -32.94 2.71
C ARG A 2 1.07 -32.64 4.11
N GLU A 3 1.47 -33.40 5.11
CA GLU A 3 1.26 -33.02 6.50
C GLU A 3 1.99 -31.71 6.77
N ILE A 4 1.24 -30.63 6.90
CA ILE A 4 1.79 -29.36 7.37
C ILE A 4 1.95 -29.54 8.88
N LYS A 5 3.21 -29.64 9.36
CA LYS A 5 3.50 -29.54 10.78
C LYS A 5 2.91 -28.22 11.29
N GLN A 6 1.91 -28.30 12.17
CA GLN A 6 1.38 -27.13 12.85
C GLN A 6 2.51 -26.49 13.65
N GLN A 7 3.08 -25.40 13.11
CA GLN A 7 3.90 -24.52 13.94
C GLN A 7 2.93 -23.74 14.83
N THR A 8 3.13 -23.79 16.13
CA THR A 8 2.42 -22.93 17.07
C THR A 8 2.84 -21.49 16.83
N THR A 9 1.97 -20.70 16.24
CA THR A 9 2.17 -19.26 16.07
C THR A 9 1.33 -18.53 17.10
N ASN A 10 1.84 -17.39 17.60
CA ASN A 10 1.07 -16.51 18.49
C ASN A 10 0.05 -15.66 17.71
N ILE A 11 0.04 -15.73 16.38
CA ILE A 11 -0.85 -15.00 15.50
C ILE A 11 -1.89 -15.97 14.97
N PRO A 12 -3.20 -15.67 15.14
CA PRO A 12 -4.26 -16.46 14.54
C PRO A 12 -4.13 -16.51 13.01
N TYR A 13 -4.32 -17.67 12.42
CA TYR A 13 -4.29 -17.84 10.98
C TYR A 13 -5.35 -18.83 10.51
N ILE A 14 -5.76 -18.69 9.26
CA ILE A 14 -6.60 -19.66 8.56
C ILE A 14 -5.90 -20.10 7.28
N ILE A 15 -6.13 -21.33 6.87
CA ILE A 15 -5.60 -21.88 5.61
C ILE A 15 -6.73 -21.90 4.60
N ILE A 16 -6.49 -21.29 3.44
CA ILE A 16 -7.43 -21.23 2.32
C ILE A 16 -6.80 -21.91 1.12
N ASP A 17 -7.55 -22.79 0.46
CA ASP A 17 -7.02 -23.68 -0.58
C ASP A 17 -6.69 -22.99 -1.91
N ASN A 18 -7.29 -21.82 -2.19
CA ASN A 18 -7.10 -21.12 -3.45
C ASN A 18 -7.25 -19.59 -3.29
N PHE A 19 -6.72 -18.86 -4.28
CA PHE A 19 -6.75 -17.39 -4.28
C PHE A 19 -8.16 -16.79 -4.42
N PRO A 20 -9.09 -17.32 -5.24
CA PRO A 20 -10.45 -16.80 -5.29
C PRO A 20 -11.16 -16.81 -3.95
N ASP A 21 -11.09 -17.92 -3.21
CA ASP A 21 -11.72 -18.03 -1.89
C ASP A 21 -11.02 -17.16 -0.85
N LEU A 22 -9.69 -17.07 -0.91
CA LEU A 22 -8.93 -16.12 -0.09
C LEU A 22 -9.40 -14.69 -0.34
N GLY A 23 -9.53 -14.29 -1.62
CA GLY A 23 -10.03 -12.99 -2.00
C GLY A 23 -11.44 -12.70 -1.48
N LEU A 24 -12.34 -13.68 -1.54
CA LEU A 24 -13.68 -13.56 -0.98
C LEU A 24 -13.67 -13.30 0.53
N ILE A 25 -12.94 -14.13 1.28
CA ILE A 25 -12.88 -14.01 2.74
C ILE A 25 -12.28 -12.66 3.15
N VAL A 26 -11.20 -12.25 2.50
CA VAL A 26 -10.56 -10.94 2.76
C VAL A 26 -11.53 -9.79 2.43
N SER A 27 -12.27 -9.88 1.32
CA SER A 27 -13.27 -8.87 0.95
C SER A 27 -14.38 -8.75 1.99
N LEU A 28 -14.89 -9.88 2.49
CA LEU A 28 -15.93 -9.88 3.52
C LEU A 28 -15.43 -9.27 4.83
N ARG A 29 -14.21 -9.62 5.28
CA ARG A 29 -13.60 -9.03 6.49
C ARG A 29 -13.32 -7.54 6.32
N PHE A 30 -12.87 -7.11 5.13
CA PHE A 30 -12.69 -5.70 4.81
C PHE A 30 -14.02 -4.92 4.87
N LEU A 31 -15.06 -5.43 4.22
CA LEU A 31 -16.37 -4.77 4.21
C LEU A 31 -17.04 -4.73 5.61
N GLU A 32 -16.85 -5.77 6.42
CA GLU A 32 -17.26 -5.78 7.82
C GLU A 32 -16.54 -4.68 8.62
N TRP A 33 -15.22 -4.58 8.46
CA TRP A 33 -14.42 -3.54 9.11
C TRP A 33 -14.83 -2.13 8.67
N VAL A 34 -15.07 -1.91 7.35
CA VAL A 34 -15.56 -0.62 6.84
C VAL A 34 -16.90 -0.26 7.43
N PHE A 35 -17.81 -1.22 7.60
CA PHE A 35 -19.11 -0.99 8.22
C PHE A 35 -18.96 -0.48 9.67
N GLU A 36 -18.03 -1.03 10.42
CA GLU A 36 -17.74 -0.61 11.80
C GLU A 36 -16.90 0.68 11.86
N ASN A 37 -16.14 0.98 10.81
CA ASN A 37 -15.22 2.11 10.72
C ASN A 37 -15.40 2.91 9.42
N PRO A 38 -16.55 3.59 9.24
CA PRO A 38 -16.90 4.23 7.97
C PRO A 38 -15.97 5.40 7.56
N GLU A 39 -15.23 5.98 8.50
CA GLU A 39 -14.23 7.02 8.28
C GLU A 39 -12.79 6.49 8.55
N GLY A 40 -12.64 5.18 8.47
CA GLY A 40 -11.39 4.52 8.79
C GLY A 40 -10.28 4.81 7.79
N ILE A 41 -9.05 4.58 8.22
CA ILE A 41 -7.85 4.75 7.40
C ILE A 41 -7.38 3.38 6.93
N VAL A 42 -7.28 3.22 5.62
CA VAL A 42 -6.94 1.94 4.99
C VAL A 42 -5.66 2.02 4.18
N SER A 43 -4.94 0.92 4.15
CA SER A 43 -3.79 0.73 3.26
C SER A 43 -3.88 -0.65 2.63
N LEU A 44 -3.87 -0.71 1.30
CA LEU A 44 -4.13 -1.91 0.53
C LEU A 44 -2.99 -2.17 -0.46
N PRO A 45 -2.66 -3.46 -0.73
CA PRO A 45 -1.50 -3.81 -1.54
C PRO A 45 -1.75 -3.57 -3.03
N THR A 46 -0.67 -3.47 -3.78
CA THR A 46 -0.67 -3.35 -5.24
C THR A 46 -0.22 -4.65 -5.93
N GLY A 47 -0.22 -4.64 -7.25
CA GLY A 47 0.25 -5.77 -8.06
C GLY A 47 -0.80 -6.86 -8.26
N LYS A 48 -0.36 -8.12 -8.39
CA LYS A 48 -1.23 -9.26 -8.72
C LYS A 48 -1.91 -9.88 -7.51
N THR A 49 -1.33 -9.77 -6.34
CA THR A 49 -1.81 -10.42 -5.11
C THR A 49 -3.25 -10.04 -4.74
N PRO A 50 -3.66 -8.75 -4.80
CA PRO A 50 -5.02 -8.35 -4.42
C PRO A 50 -6.08 -8.54 -5.52
N GLU A 51 -5.76 -9.14 -6.66
CA GLU A 51 -6.69 -9.23 -7.81
C GLU A 51 -8.06 -9.78 -7.43
N TYR A 52 -8.10 -10.90 -6.70
CA TYR A 52 -9.38 -11.52 -6.30
C TYR A 52 -10.07 -10.75 -5.17
N PHE A 53 -9.32 -10.11 -4.28
CA PHE A 53 -9.87 -9.20 -3.30
C PHE A 53 -10.60 -8.03 -3.96
N ILE A 54 -9.98 -7.38 -4.94
CA ILE A 54 -10.60 -6.28 -5.68
C ILE A 54 -11.85 -6.75 -6.41
N LYS A 55 -11.77 -7.87 -7.16
CA LYS A 55 -12.91 -8.43 -7.90
C LYS A 55 -14.08 -8.77 -6.98
N TRP A 56 -13.82 -9.43 -5.86
CA TRP A 56 -14.87 -9.78 -4.91
C TRP A 56 -15.46 -8.56 -4.20
N THR A 57 -14.64 -7.59 -3.82
CA THR A 57 -15.14 -6.35 -3.21
C THR A 57 -16.09 -5.62 -4.16
N HIS A 58 -15.70 -5.45 -5.42
CA HIS A 58 -16.58 -4.89 -6.45
C HIS A 58 -17.87 -5.68 -6.63
N TYR A 59 -17.75 -7.00 -6.77
CA TYR A 59 -18.91 -7.85 -6.96
C TYR A 59 -19.89 -7.76 -5.80
N LEU A 60 -19.40 -7.87 -4.57
CA LEU A 60 -20.22 -7.77 -3.36
C LEU A 60 -20.91 -6.41 -3.24
N LEU A 61 -20.20 -5.32 -3.48
CA LEU A 61 -20.77 -3.95 -3.40
C LEU A 61 -21.82 -3.69 -4.50
N ASN A 62 -21.57 -4.18 -5.72
CA ASN A 62 -22.50 -3.96 -6.84
C ASN A 62 -23.76 -4.81 -6.75
N HIS A 63 -23.70 -5.96 -6.07
CA HIS A 63 -24.78 -6.93 -5.94
C HIS A 63 -25.23 -7.10 -4.49
N TRP A 64 -25.04 -6.08 -3.63
CA TRP A 64 -25.23 -6.19 -2.18
C TRP A 64 -26.60 -6.76 -1.76
N ASN A 65 -27.65 -6.41 -2.49
CA ASN A 65 -29.03 -6.81 -2.20
C ASN A 65 -29.48 -8.06 -2.97
N ASP A 66 -28.62 -8.66 -3.78
CA ASP A 66 -28.94 -9.88 -4.51
C ASP A 66 -28.98 -11.06 -3.56
N SER A 67 -29.94 -11.96 -3.71
CA SER A 67 -30.15 -13.12 -2.84
C SER A 67 -28.90 -14.00 -2.71
N ARG A 68 -28.12 -14.14 -3.81
CA ARG A 68 -26.85 -14.88 -3.81
C ARG A 68 -25.80 -14.20 -2.92
N VAL A 69 -25.63 -12.88 -3.04
CA VAL A 69 -24.67 -12.13 -2.24
C VAL A 69 -25.12 -12.08 -0.78
N GLU A 70 -26.42 -11.95 -0.54
CA GLU A 70 -26.98 -12.02 0.82
C GLU A 70 -26.67 -13.38 1.48
N SER A 71 -26.82 -14.50 0.75
CA SER A 71 -26.45 -15.83 1.26
C SER A 71 -24.95 -15.90 1.59
N ILE A 72 -24.08 -15.52 0.63
CA ILE A 72 -22.63 -15.49 0.86
C ILE A 72 -22.25 -14.69 2.10
N ARG A 73 -22.81 -13.50 2.27
CA ARG A 73 -22.54 -12.64 3.42
C ARG A 73 -22.99 -13.29 4.74
N LYS A 74 -24.21 -13.85 4.77
CA LYS A 74 -24.76 -14.53 5.95
C LYS A 74 -23.92 -15.75 6.34
N ASP A 75 -23.51 -16.56 5.37
CA ASP A 75 -22.69 -17.76 5.60
C ASP A 75 -21.33 -17.42 6.25
N HIS A 76 -20.89 -16.16 6.10
CA HIS A 76 -19.63 -15.65 6.68
C HIS A 76 -19.85 -14.67 7.85
N GLY A 77 -21.09 -14.56 8.36
CA GLY A 77 -21.39 -13.74 9.53
C GLY A 77 -21.69 -12.27 9.26
N LEU A 78 -21.59 -11.80 8.01
CA LEU A 78 -21.90 -10.42 7.64
C LEU A 78 -23.40 -10.26 7.32
N THR A 79 -24.19 -10.02 8.34
CA THR A 79 -25.65 -10.03 8.27
C THR A 79 -26.29 -8.68 7.97
N SER A 80 -25.52 -7.59 7.98
CA SER A 80 -26.03 -6.23 7.72
C SER A 80 -26.73 -6.14 6.36
N LYS A 81 -27.91 -5.51 6.34
CA LYS A 81 -28.62 -5.16 5.09
C LYS A 81 -28.09 -3.85 4.48
N ILE A 82 -27.46 -3.02 5.30
CA ILE A 82 -26.90 -1.74 4.84
C ILE A 82 -25.58 -2.04 4.11
N LYS A 83 -25.47 -1.51 2.89
CA LYS A 83 -24.23 -1.60 2.12
C LYS A 83 -23.18 -0.67 2.74
N PRO A 84 -21.94 -1.13 2.99
CA PRO A 84 -20.85 -0.27 3.42
C PRO A 84 -20.59 0.86 2.42
N ASP A 85 -20.36 2.06 2.93
CA ASP A 85 -19.96 3.21 2.13
C ASP A 85 -18.45 3.44 2.27
N LEU A 86 -17.74 3.30 1.17
CA LEU A 86 -16.28 3.43 1.14
C LEU A 86 -15.84 4.87 0.81
N SER A 87 -16.78 5.76 0.44
CA SER A 87 -16.47 7.13 0.02
C SER A 87 -15.90 8.01 1.13
N ARG A 88 -16.05 7.60 2.38
CA ARG A 88 -15.57 8.33 3.56
C ARG A 88 -14.25 7.80 4.10
N LEU A 89 -13.72 6.72 3.52
CA LEU A 89 -12.41 6.18 3.91
C LEU A 89 -11.29 7.13 3.53
N THR A 90 -10.21 7.09 4.30
CA THR A 90 -8.93 7.68 3.93
C THR A 90 -7.99 6.57 3.46
N PHE A 91 -7.40 6.75 2.28
CA PHE A 91 -6.46 5.79 1.71
C PHE A 91 -5.01 6.24 1.93
N VAL A 92 -4.13 5.32 2.35
CA VAL A 92 -2.69 5.54 2.49
C VAL A 92 -1.95 4.56 1.59
N GLN A 93 -1.17 5.06 0.64
CA GLN A 93 -0.36 4.22 -0.25
C GLN A 93 0.83 3.61 0.51
N ILE A 94 1.12 2.32 0.26
CA ILE A 94 2.15 1.56 0.99
C ILE A 94 3.55 1.90 0.48
N ASP A 95 3.74 1.89 -0.85
CA ASP A 95 5.05 1.96 -1.49
C ASP A 95 4.94 2.48 -2.93
N GLU A 96 6.08 2.89 -3.51
CA GLU A 96 6.20 3.30 -4.90
C GLU A 96 7.62 3.10 -5.40
N PHE A 97 7.78 2.93 -6.70
CA PHE A 97 9.06 2.95 -7.39
C PHE A 97 9.51 4.40 -7.66
N TYR A 98 10.57 4.82 -7.05
CA TYR A 98 11.14 6.16 -7.27
C TYR A 98 12.30 6.10 -8.29
N PRO A 99 12.37 6.99 -9.30
CA PRO A 99 11.56 8.19 -9.55
C PRO A 99 10.44 8.00 -10.60
N LEU A 100 9.72 6.90 -10.55
CA LEU A 100 8.69 6.59 -11.54
C LEU A 100 7.58 7.64 -11.54
N ASP A 101 7.22 8.15 -12.73
CA ASP A 101 6.10 9.06 -12.89
C ASP A 101 4.78 8.38 -12.47
N SER A 102 4.04 9.02 -11.58
CA SER A 102 2.80 8.50 -11.00
C SER A 102 1.68 8.26 -12.03
N THR A 103 1.78 8.80 -13.23
CA THR A 103 0.82 8.59 -14.32
C THR A 103 1.13 7.36 -15.16
N GLN A 104 2.32 6.78 -15.04
CA GLN A 104 2.69 5.59 -15.79
C GLN A 104 1.90 4.37 -15.33
N HIS A 105 1.57 3.48 -16.28
CA HIS A 105 0.74 2.30 -16.03
C HIS A 105 1.32 1.31 -15.01
N ASN A 106 2.63 1.32 -14.80
CA ASN A 106 3.35 0.48 -13.85
C ASN A 106 3.64 1.18 -12.51
N SER A 107 3.23 2.45 -12.33
CA SER A 107 3.25 3.12 -11.04
C SER A 107 2.21 2.53 -10.10
N PHE A 108 2.56 2.36 -8.84
CA PHE A 108 1.60 1.94 -7.82
C PHE A 108 0.59 3.04 -7.49
N SER A 109 0.96 4.31 -7.63
CA SER A 109 0.02 5.42 -7.52
C SER A 109 -1.07 5.36 -8.61
N ASN A 110 -0.69 5.04 -9.86
CA ASN A 110 -1.66 4.80 -10.93
C ASN A 110 -2.56 3.58 -10.63
N TYR A 111 -1.96 2.49 -10.13
CA TYR A 111 -2.71 1.30 -9.72
C TYR A 111 -3.72 1.62 -8.63
N VAL A 112 -3.31 2.30 -7.57
CA VAL A 112 -4.17 2.71 -6.44
C VAL A 112 -5.31 3.58 -6.95
N THR A 113 -5.00 4.58 -7.75
CA THR A 113 -6.01 5.47 -8.34
C THR A 113 -7.07 4.69 -9.09
N LYS A 114 -6.66 3.80 -10.00
CA LYS A 114 -7.56 3.05 -10.88
C LYS A 114 -8.41 2.02 -10.12
N TYR A 115 -7.78 1.22 -9.26
CA TYR A 115 -8.43 0.05 -8.69
C TYR A 115 -9.07 0.30 -7.32
N TYR A 116 -8.55 1.25 -6.57
CA TYR A 116 -9.06 1.56 -5.24
C TYR A 116 -9.81 2.88 -5.21
N LEU A 117 -9.22 4.00 -5.61
CA LEU A 117 -9.91 5.28 -5.52
C LEU A 117 -11.11 5.32 -6.46
N ASP A 118 -10.89 5.15 -7.76
CA ASP A 118 -11.96 5.13 -8.76
C ASP A 118 -12.83 3.88 -8.60
N GLY A 119 -12.21 2.73 -8.30
CA GLY A 119 -12.88 1.44 -8.18
C GLY A 119 -13.79 1.32 -6.97
N PHE A 120 -13.43 1.88 -5.84
CA PHE A 120 -14.21 1.82 -4.59
C PHE A 120 -14.92 3.14 -4.29
N ASN A 121 -14.84 4.11 -5.21
CA ASN A 121 -15.42 5.44 -5.06
C ASN A 121 -14.87 6.21 -3.82
N ILE A 122 -13.57 6.07 -3.57
CA ILE A 122 -12.87 6.84 -2.54
C ILE A 122 -12.43 8.16 -3.17
N PRO A 123 -12.82 9.34 -2.62
CA PRO A 123 -12.40 10.62 -3.16
C PRO A 123 -10.88 10.78 -3.15
N ARG A 124 -10.33 11.39 -4.21
CA ARG A 124 -8.87 11.59 -4.30
C ARG A 124 -8.31 12.47 -3.19
N ASP A 125 -9.12 13.42 -2.70
CA ASP A 125 -8.75 14.29 -1.57
C ASP A 125 -8.62 13.52 -0.25
N ASN A 126 -9.19 12.31 -0.19
CA ASN A 126 -9.07 11.41 0.95
C ASN A 126 -7.89 10.42 0.78
N ALA A 127 -6.93 10.68 -0.10
CA ALA A 127 -5.82 9.78 -0.34
C ALA A 127 -4.47 10.43 -0.10
N LEU A 128 -3.63 9.79 0.71
CA LEU A 128 -2.20 10.04 0.77
C LEU A 128 -1.51 9.14 -0.23
N LEU A 129 -1.16 9.71 -1.39
CA LEU A 129 -0.42 9.01 -2.45
C LEU A 129 1.06 9.37 -2.39
N ILE A 130 1.89 8.46 -2.89
CA ILE A 130 3.31 8.70 -3.09
C ILE A 130 3.48 9.16 -4.55
N ASN A 131 3.54 10.47 -4.74
CA ASN A 131 3.78 11.07 -6.05
C ASN A 131 5.26 11.44 -6.18
N ALA A 132 6.02 10.65 -6.94
CA ALA A 132 7.44 10.88 -7.14
C ALA A 132 7.75 12.27 -7.75
N ASN A 133 6.81 12.84 -8.53
CA ASN A 133 6.97 14.15 -9.16
C ASN A 133 6.89 15.32 -8.15
N GLU A 134 6.39 15.08 -6.93
CA GLU A 134 6.33 16.09 -5.86
C GLU A 134 7.58 16.11 -4.98
N ILE A 135 8.51 15.19 -5.22
CA ILE A 135 9.75 15.08 -4.44
C ILE A 135 10.80 15.97 -5.10
N GLU A 136 11.09 17.09 -4.44
CA GLU A 136 12.10 18.02 -4.91
C GLU A 136 13.51 17.43 -4.84
N LEU A 137 14.35 17.78 -5.80
CA LEU A 137 15.77 17.48 -5.81
C LEU A 137 16.58 18.78 -5.62
N TYR A 138 17.89 18.66 -5.53
CA TYR A 138 18.80 19.78 -5.38
C TYR A 138 18.49 20.90 -6.40
N GLU A 139 18.24 22.11 -5.91
CA GLU A 139 17.88 23.31 -6.72
C GLU A 139 16.80 23.07 -7.79
N ASN A 140 15.91 22.09 -7.59
CA ASN A 140 14.90 21.64 -8.56
C ASN A 140 15.50 21.19 -9.92
N GLU A 141 16.74 20.71 -9.91
CA GLU A 141 17.35 20.08 -11.08
C GLU A 141 16.64 18.77 -11.46
N ASN A 142 16.77 18.36 -12.73
CA ASN A 142 16.16 17.10 -13.15
C ASN A 142 16.90 15.89 -12.58
N TRP A 143 16.17 14.80 -12.43
CA TRP A 143 16.71 13.51 -12.02
C TRP A 143 17.96 13.09 -12.81
N SER A 144 17.92 13.21 -14.15
CA SER A 144 19.01 12.82 -15.03
C SER A 144 20.31 13.63 -14.82
N ASP A 145 20.18 14.87 -14.34
CA ASP A 145 21.32 15.75 -14.10
C ASP A 145 21.99 15.44 -12.75
N ILE A 146 21.17 15.06 -11.77
CA ILE A 146 21.64 14.63 -10.42
C ILE A 146 22.15 13.17 -10.44
N PHE A 147 21.45 12.28 -11.11
CA PHE A 147 21.77 10.84 -11.15
C PHE A 147 21.97 10.36 -12.60
N PRO A 148 23.02 10.83 -13.30
CA PRO A 148 23.21 10.56 -14.74
C PRO A 148 23.36 9.07 -15.07
N ASN A 149 23.76 8.24 -14.12
CA ASN A 149 23.86 6.79 -14.29
C ASN A 149 22.58 6.05 -13.86
N GLY A 150 21.50 6.77 -13.48
CA GLY A 150 20.27 6.17 -12.99
C GLY A 150 20.39 5.41 -11.66
N VAL A 151 21.45 5.64 -10.90
CA VAL A 151 21.76 4.93 -9.64
C VAL A 151 21.87 5.92 -8.49
N ILE A 152 21.19 5.63 -7.39
CA ILE A 152 21.36 6.35 -6.11
C ILE A 152 22.31 5.55 -5.21
N ASP A 153 23.40 6.18 -4.79
CA ASP A 153 24.28 5.64 -3.76
C ASP A 153 23.85 6.11 -2.37
N LEU A 154 23.09 5.27 -1.68
CA LEU A 154 22.59 5.61 -0.34
C LEU A 154 23.69 5.76 0.73
N ARG A 155 24.94 5.34 0.43
CA ARG A 155 26.08 5.56 1.33
C ARG A 155 26.39 7.04 1.51
N LEU A 156 25.98 7.89 0.55
CA LEU A 156 26.13 9.35 0.64
C LEU A 156 25.33 9.96 1.80
N ARG A 157 24.42 9.23 2.43
CA ARG A 157 23.82 9.66 3.70
C ARG A 157 24.84 9.83 4.83
N TYR A 158 25.95 9.09 4.76
CA TYR A 158 26.92 8.96 5.85
C TYR A 158 28.33 9.30 5.45
N ASN A 159 28.63 9.36 4.15
CA ASN A 159 29.97 9.61 3.64
C ASN A 159 30.09 11.05 3.13
N GLU A 160 31.27 11.64 3.32
CA GLU A 160 31.59 12.94 2.73
C GLU A 160 31.61 12.84 1.19
N PRO A 161 30.98 13.77 0.48
CA PRO A 161 30.98 13.78 -0.98
C PRO A 161 32.36 14.11 -1.54
N SER A 162 32.81 13.39 -2.55
CA SER A 162 34.14 13.54 -3.17
C SER A 162 34.19 14.66 -4.21
N GLY A 163 33.05 15.25 -4.59
CA GLY A 163 32.97 16.31 -5.59
C GLY A 163 31.61 16.93 -5.71
N GLN A 164 31.45 17.89 -6.63
CA GLN A 164 30.22 18.66 -6.78
C GLN A 164 29.00 17.80 -7.14
N LEU A 165 29.16 16.79 -7.98
CA LEU A 165 28.07 15.88 -8.33
C LEU A 165 27.58 15.09 -7.12
N GLU A 166 28.52 14.48 -6.37
CA GLU A 166 28.14 13.73 -5.17
C GLU A 166 27.51 14.63 -4.09
N LYS A 167 27.93 15.91 -4.00
CA LYS A 167 27.29 16.88 -3.13
C LYS A 167 25.83 17.12 -3.51
N LYS A 168 25.53 17.33 -4.80
CA LYS A 168 24.16 17.47 -5.30
C LYS A 168 23.32 16.21 -5.02
N GLN A 169 23.92 15.02 -5.23
CA GLN A 169 23.30 13.73 -4.94
C GLN A 169 22.98 13.58 -3.45
N GLN A 170 23.91 13.92 -2.57
CA GLN A 170 23.73 13.88 -1.12
C GLN A 170 22.59 14.80 -0.66
N GLU A 171 22.57 16.04 -1.15
CA GLU A 171 21.51 17.00 -0.81
C GLU A 171 20.14 16.53 -1.36
N SER A 172 20.11 15.95 -2.56
CA SER A 172 18.88 15.36 -3.11
C SER A 172 18.39 14.17 -2.30
N ILE A 173 19.28 13.29 -1.85
CA ILE A 173 18.93 12.18 -0.95
C ILE A 173 18.34 12.72 0.35
N TYR A 174 18.90 13.79 0.91
CA TYR A 174 18.37 14.44 2.11
C TYR A 174 16.95 14.99 1.90
N LEU A 175 16.68 15.63 0.75
CA LEU A 175 15.33 16.12 0.41
C LEU A 175 14.32 14.97 0.28
N ILE A 176 14.72 13.86 -0.37
CA ILE A 176 13.89 12.66 -0.45
C ILE A 176 13.59 12.10 0.94
N ASP A 177 14.59 12.03 1.82
CA ASP A 177 14.43 11.55 3.20
C ASP A 177 13.52 12.49 4.02
N GLN A 178 13.59 13.79 3.80
CA GLN A 178 12.66 14.77 4.40
C GLN A 178 11.23 14.54 3.93
N TRP A 179 11.02 14.37 2.62
CA TRP A 179 9.71 14.05 2.06
C TRP A 179 9.13 12.76 2.69
N CYS A 180 9.94 11.71 2.82
CA CYS A 180 9.54 10.48 3.50
C CYS A 180 9.12 10.73 4.96
N ASN A 181 9.87 11.55 5.70
CA ASN A 181 9.52 11.92 7.07
C ASN A 181 8.19 12.69 7.15
N ASP A 182 7.94 13.59 6.20
CA ASP A 182 6.70 14.36 6.16
C ASP A 182 5.50 13.48 5.75
N TYR A 183 5.69 12.51 4.87
CA TYR A 183 4.70 11.49 4.56
C TYR A 183 4.33 10.68 5.82
N GLU A 184 5.33 10.20 6.56
CA GLU A 184 5.15 9.50 7.84
C GLU A 184 4.41 10.37 8.88
N LYS A 185 4.75 11.67 8.99
CA LYS A 185 4.03 12.60 9.89
C LYS A 185 2.56 12.75 9.51
N LYS A 186 2.25 12.82 8.20
CA LYS A 186 0.86 12.87 7.73
C LYS A 186 0.08 11.64 8.18
N ILE A 187 0.66 10.43 8.05
CA ILE A 187 0.04 9.18 8.52
C ILE A 187 -0.20 9.23 10.04
N ARG A 188 0.78 9.69 10.81
CA ARG A 188 0.66 9.80 12.28
C ARG A 188 -0.41 10.81 12.69
N ASN A 189 -0.49 11.94 12.00
CA ASN A 189 -1.49 12.98 12.27
C ASN A 189 -2.92 12.50 11.95
N LEU A 190 -3.09 11.57 11.04
CA LEU A 190 -4.35 10.88 10.81
C LEU A 190 -4.72 9.89 11.92
N GLY A 191 -3.80 9.55 12.82
CA GLY A 191 -4.00 8.55 13.86
C GLY A 191 -3.48 7.15 13.49
N GLY A 192 -2.83 7.02 12.35
CA GLY A 192 -2.28 5.75 11.85
C GLY A 192 -3.26 4.96 10.97
N ILE A 193 -2.85 3.79 10.53
CA ILE A 193 -3.62 2.93 9.63
C ILE A 193 -4.47 1.97 10.46
N GLY A 194 -5.80 2.03 10.32
CA GLY A 194 -6.74 1.18 11.02
C GLY A 194 -6.92 -0.20 10.36
N PHE A 195 -6.86 -0.26 9.04
CA PHE A 195 -6.89 -1.52 8.29
C PHE A 195 -5.72 -1.59 7.31
N PHE A 196 -4.83 -2.54 7.54
CA PHE A 196 -3.71 -2.83 6.66
C PHE A 196 -3.87 -4.21 6.04
N LEU A 197 -3.98 -4.27 4.72
CA LEU A 197 -3.92 -5.52 3.97
C LEU A 197 -2.53 -5.64 3.34
N GLY A 198 -1.72 -6.57 3.82
CA GLY A 198 -0.37 -6.82 3.31
C GLY A 198 -0.27 -8.16 2.60
N GLY A 199 0.43 -8.20 1.47
CA GLY A 199 0.90 -9.42 0.87
C GLY A 199 2.25 -9.83 1.48
N ILE A 200 2.53 -11.13 1.53
CA ILE A 200 3.84 -11.66 1.91
C ILE A 200 4.45 -12.29 0.66
N GLY A 201 5.61 -11.81 0.24
CA GLY A 201 6.33 -12.36 -0.90
C GLY A 201 6.93 -13.76 -0.62
N PRO A 202 7.40 -14.47 -1.67
CA PRO A 202 7.94 -15.83 -1.53
C PRO A 202 9.16 -15.94 -0.61
N ASP A 203 9.92 -14.87 -0.48
CA ASP A 203 11.10 -14.72 0.39
C ASP A 203 10.78 -14.08 1.75
N GLY A 204 9.49 -13.83 2.02
CA GLY A 204 8.99 -13.27 3.27
C GLY A 204 8.99 -11.73 3.31
N HIS A 205 9.22 -11.03 2.19
CA HIS A 205 9.12 -9.58 2.17
C HIS A 205 7.67 -9.10 2.34
N ILE A 206 7.52 -7.94 2.98
CA ILE A 206 6.25 -7.20 3.10
C ILE A 206 6.49 -5.80 2.53
N ALA A 207 5.71 -5.36 1.55
CA ALA A 207 6.01 -4.21 0.70
C ALA A 207 7.43 -4.36 0.12
N PHE A 208 8.28 -3.33 0.15
CA PHE A 208 9.68 -3.45 -0.22
C PHE A 208 10.62 -3.83 0.94
N ASN A 209 10.08 -4.14 2.13
CA ASN A 209 10.89 -4.61 3.26
C ASN A 209 11.35 -6.06 3.05
N VAL A 210 12.62 -6.21 2.69
CA VAL A 210 13.28 -7.50 2.51
C VAL A 210 13.94 -7.97 3.80
N ARG A 211 14.44 -9.21 3.81
CA ARG A 211 15.20 -9.75 4.96
C ARG A 211 16.35 -8.82 5.36
N GLY A 212 16.40 -8.50 6.65
CA GLY A 212 17.41 -7.59 7.21
C GLY A 212 17.01 -6.11 7.26
N SER A 213 15.79 -5.76 6.79
CA SER A 213 15.23 -4.44 7.04
C SER A 213 15.09 -4.17 8.54
N ASP A 214 15.45 -2.97 8.97
CA ASP A 214 15.32 -2.57 10.38
C ASP A 214 13.85 -2.49 10.78
N HIS A 215 13.48 -3.13 11.87
CA HIS A 215 12.12 -3.17 12.40
C HIS A 215 11.60 -1.79 12.87
N ASN A 216 12.49 -0.86 13.18
CA ASN A 216 12.15 0.50 13.59
C ASN A 216 12.11 1.49 12.41
N SER A 217 12.30 1.00 11.18
CA SER A 217 12.24 1.86 10.02
C SER A 217 10.83 2.38 9.78
N THR A 218 10.76 3.66 9.44
CA THR A 218 9.56 4.35 8.96
C THR A 218 9.59 4.45 7.45
N THR A 219 8.74 5.29 6.86
CA THR A 219 8.77 5.61 5.41
C THR A 219 10.17 6.07 5.01
N ARG A 220 10.74 5.46 3.99
CA ARG A 220 12.13 5.72 3.57
C ARG A 220 12.38 5.36 2.12
N LEU A 221 13.38 6.01 1.52
CA LEU A 221 14.00 5.54 0.29
C LEU A 221 14.89 4.33 0.61
N MET A 222 14.68 3.24 -0.14
CA MET A 222 15.47 2.01 -0.02
C MET A 222 15.87 1.49 -1.41
N LYS A 223 16.90 0.64 -1.42
CA LYS A 223 17.45 0.05 -2.66
C LYS A 223 16.83 -1.33 -2.90
#